data_2a6f482d1803a39af9f4e31870e75f6c
#
_entry.id   2a6f482d1803a39af9f4e31870e75f6c
#
_cell.length_a   1.000
_cell.length_b   1.000
_cell.length_c   1.000
_cell.angle_alpha   90.00
_cell.angle_beta   90.00
_cell.angle_gamma   90.00
#
_symmetry.space_group_name_H-M   'P 1'
#
loop_
_entity.id
_entity.type
_entity.pdbx_description
1 polymer ?
#
loop_
_entity_poly.entity_id
_entity_poly.type
_entity_poly.pdbx_seq_one_letter_code
_entity_poly.pdbx_strand_id
1 'polypeptide(L)'
;MDADGKPIDWYLAAPAEVTYRQLLKQNVLSNSSALVRKELYAKYYAVGDGMHEDFALWLNILKDGRKAYGVDEPLLIYRIAKSSKSGNKFKAAKMNWNTYRYIGLNPIEAAYYEGWYMIKNVIKYTNLKISGRGGGME
;
A
#
# COMPACT_ATOMS: atom_id res chain seq x y z
N MET A 1 -14.03 -1.29 -8.00
CA MET A 1 -15.45 -0.91 -7.93
C MET A 1 -15.67 0.20 -6.92
N ASP A 2 -16.73 0.97 -7.04
CA ASP A 2 -17.12 1.99 -6.06
C ASP A 2 -17.76 1.37 -4.80
N ALA A 3 -18.25 2.22 -3.88
CA ALA A 3 -18.88 1.78 -2.64
C ALA A 3 -20.17 0.98 -2.88
N ASP A 4 -20.87 1.27 -3.97
CA ASP A 4 -22.16 0.65 -4.34
C ASP A 4 -21.95 -0.63 -5.18
N GLY A 5 -20.70 -0.99 -5.45
CA GLY A 5 -20.35 -2.19 -6.21
C GLY A 5 -20.33 -1.99 -7.74
N LYS A 6 -20.46 -0.74 -8.23
CA LYS A 6 -20.38 -0.45 -9.66
C LYS A 6 -18.92 -0.54 -10.14
N PRO A 7 -18.66 -1.13 -11.31
CA PRO A 7 -17.31 -1.14 -11.89
C PRO A 7 -16.76 0.28 -12.04
N ILE A 8 -15.47 0.43 -11.73
CA ILE A 8 -14.69 1.62 -12.04
C ILE A 8 -13.63 1.18 -13.05
N ASP A 9 -13.55 1.88 -14.18
CA ASP A 9 -12.50 1.64 -15.17
C ASP A 9 -11.15 2.16 -14.65
N TRP A 10 -10.59 1.40 -13.73
CA TRP A 10 -9.27 1.66 -13.15
C TRP A 10 -8.57 0.37 -12.81
N TYR A 11 -7.40 0.22 -13.34
CA TYR A 11 -6.51 -0.92 -13.14
C TYR A 11 -5.20 -0.47 -12.48
N LEU A 12 -4.77 -1.21 -11.49
CA LEU A 12 -3.49 -1.03 -10.85
C LEU A 12 -2.60 -2.22 -11.21
N ALA A 13 -1.69 -2.01 -12.15
CA ALA A 13 -0.73 -3.02 -12.56
C ALA A 13 0.15 -3.46 -11.37
N ALA A 14 0.37 -4.75 -11.24
CA ALA A 14 1.30 -5.29 -10.26
C ALA A 14 2.73 -5.09 -10.76
N PRO A 15 3.64 -4.46 -9.98
CA PRO A 15 5.05 -4.40 -10.35
C PRO A 15 5.63 -5.81 -10.46
N ALA A 16 6.41 -6.09 -11.51
CA ALA A 16 7.05 -7.39 -11.69
C ALA A 16 7.94 -7.76 -10.50
N GLU A 17 8.60 -6.78 -9.90
CA GLU A 17 9.46 -6.94 -8.74
C GLU A 17 9.31 -5.74 -7.80
N VAL A 18 9.32 -6.00 -6.49
CA VAL A 18 9.30 -4.98 -5.44
C VAL A 18 10.42 -5.23 -4.44
N THR A 19 11.26 -4.23 -4.26
CA THR A 19 12.34 -4.21 -3.27
C THR A 19 11.92 -3.44 -2.02
N TYR A 20 12.69 -3.61 -0.93
CA TYR A 20 12.51 -2.85 0.31
C TYR A 20 12.44 -1.34 0.09
N ARG A 21 13.40 -0.78 -0.69
CA ARG A 21 13.46 0.66 -0.97
C ARG A 21 12.28 1.19 -1.78
N GLN A 22 11.76 0.39 -2.70
CA GLN A 22 10.56 0.74 -3.46
C GLN A 22 9.34 0.73 -2.56
N LEU A 23 9.22 -0.30 -1.71
CA LEU A 23 8.10 -0.45 -0.78
C LEU A 23 8.05 0.67 0.26
N LEU A 24 9.19 1.13 0.78
CA LEU A 24 9.28 2.29 1.68
C LEU A 24 8.65 3.55 1.08
N LYS A 25 8.74 3.74 -0.23
CA LYS A 25 8.18 4.92 -0.91
C LYS A 25 6.69 4.80 -1.21
N GLN A 26 6.17 3.59 -1.28
CA GLN A 26 4.75 3.32 -1.55
C GLN A 26 4.40 1.87 -1.23
N ASN A 27 3.37 1.64 -0.42
CA ASN A 27 2.83 0.30 -0.25
C ASN A 27 2.05 -0.12 -1.51
N VAL A 28 2.66 -1.02 -2.27
CA VAL A 28 2.08 -1.60 -3.49
C VAL A 28 1.61 -3.04 -3.28
N LEU A 29 1.85 -3.61 -2.10
CA LEU A 29 1.44 -4.97 -1.74
C LEU A 29 0.11 -4.91 -1.00
N SER A 30 -0.93 -5.46 -1.62
CA SER A 30 -2.24 -5.61 -0.97
C SER A 30 -2.25 -6.88 -0.13
N ASN A 31 -2.65 -6.78 1.13
CA ASN A 31 -2.77 -7.94 2.01
C ASN A 31 -3.71 -9.02 1.47
N SER A 32 -4.78 -8.59 0.77
CA SER A 32 -5.80 -9.50 0.22
C SER A 32 -5.36 -10.27 -1.03
N SER A 33 -4.24 -9.88 -1.67
CA SER A 33 -3.71 -10.53 -2.87
C SER A 33 -2.27 -11.00 -2.73
N ALA A 34 -1.73 -10.99 -1.50
CA ALA A 34 -0.36 -11.41 -1.25
C ALA A 34 -0.31 -12.88 -0.81
N LEU A 35 0.61 -13.63 -1.41
CA LEU A 35 1.02 -14.96 -0.95
C LEU A 35 2.39 -14.86 -0.31
N VAL A 36 2.53 -15.42 0.88
CA VAL A 36 3.78 -15.41 1.63
C VAL A 36 4.04 -16.80 2.23
N ARG A 37 5.30 -17.18 2.30
CA ARG A 37 5.69 -18.42 2.97
C ARG A 37 5.35 -18.34 4.46
N LYS A 38 4.75 -19.40 5.00
CA LYS A 38 4.31 -19.50 6.40
C LYS A 38 5.41 -19.13 7.39
N GLU A 39 6.64 -19.57 7.12
CA GLU A 39 7.79 -19.32 8.00
C GLU A 39 8.17 -17.84 8.04
N LEU A 40 8.07 -17.13 6.91
CA LEU A 40 8.31 -15.68 6.86
C LEU A 40 7.19 -14.91 7.56
N TYR A 41 5.95 -15.32 7.34
CA TYR A 41 4.82 -14.74 8.04
C TYR A 41 4.99 -14.90 9.57
N ALA A 42 5.23 -16.12 10.04
CA ALA A 42 5.38 -16.40 11.47
C ALA A 42 6.57 -15.65 12.12
N LYS A 43 7.67 -15.46 11.36
CA LYS A 43 8.85 -14.75 11.85
C LYS A 43 8.65 -13.24 11.97
N TYR A 44 7.94 -12.62 11.02
CA TYR A 44 7.90 -11.16 10.89
C TYR A 44 6.53 -10.54 11.18
N TYR A 45 5.51 -11.37 11.39
CA TYR A 45 4.20 -10.87 11.77
C TYR A 45 4.26 -10.16 13.12
N ALA A 46 3.73 -8.97 13.15
CA ALA A 46 3.66 -8.17 14.35
C ALA A 46 2.25 -7.60 14.49
N VAL A 47 1.79 -7.56 15.70
CA VAL A 47 0.55 -6.87 16.09
C VAL A 47 0.97 -5.59 16.81
N GLY A 48 0.43 -4.47 16.37
CA GLY A 48 0.72 -3.18 17.01
C GLY A 48 -0.41 -2.19 16.80
N ASP A 49 -0.85 -1.58 17.89
CA ASP A 49 -1.86 -0.54 17.81
C ASP A 49 -1.32 0.71 17.10
N GLY A 50 -2.13 1.25 16.21
CA GLY A 50 -1.85 2.53 15.56
C GLY A 50 -0.79 2.49 14.45
N MET A 51 -0.48 1.33 13.88
CA MET A 51 0.36 1.17 12.69
C MET A 51 -0.36 0.38 11.59
N HIS A 52 0.25 0.32 10.40
CA HIS A 52 -0.18 -0.57 9.31
C HIS A 52 0.56 -1.90 9.44
N GLU A 53 -0.08 -2.89 10.03
CA GLU A 53 0.51 -4.19 10.37
C GLU A 53 0.98 -4.95 9.13
N ASP A 54 0.17 -4.96 8.07
CA ASP A 54 0.51 -5.56 6.78
C ASP A 54 1.72 -4.89 6.14
N PHE A 55 1.79 -3.56 6.17
CA PHE A 55 2.91 -2.81 5.64
C PHE A 55 4.20 -3.07 6.44
N ALA A 56 4.11 -3.12 7.77
CA ALA A 56 5.23 -3.48 8.64
C ALA A 56 5.74 -4.90 8.33
N LEU A 57 4.83 -5.86 8.15
CA LEU A 57 5.17 -7.24 7.78
C LEU A 57 5.97 -7.29 6.48
N TRP A 58 5.46 -6.67 5.43
CA TRP A 58 6.12 -6.67 4.12
C TRP A 58 7.48 -5.99 4.16
N LEU A 59 7.59 -4.85 4.84
CA LEU A 59 8.85 -4.14 5.02
C LEU A 59 9.88 -4.99 5.76
N ASN A 60 9.50 -5.66 6.84
CA ASN A 60 10.40 -6.52 7.60
C ASN A 60 10.87 -7.74 6.77
N ILE A 61 9.98 -8.34 5.98
CA ILE A 61 10.36 -9.44 5.08
C ILE A 61 11.37 -8.98 4.03
N LEU A 62 11.15 -7.81 3.41
CA LEU A 62 12.01 -7.33 2.33
C LEU A 62 13.31 -6.67 2.82
N LYS A 63 13.37 -6.25 4.10
CA LYS A 63 14.57 -5.62 4.70
C LYS A 63 15.81 -6.52 4.63
N ASP A 64 15.63 -7.84 4.68
CA ASP A 64 16.72 -8.82 4.59
C ASP A 64 17.20 -9.08 3.14
N GLY A 65 16.94 -8.15 2.22
CA GLY A 65 17.36 -8.28 0.81
C GLY A 65 16.46 -9.17 -0.04
N ARG A 66 15.33 -9.63 0.50
CA ARG A 66 14.32 -10.37 -0.28
C ARG A 66 13.57 -9.43 -1.20
N LYS A 67 12.91 -10.01 -2.19
CA LYS A 67 12.07 -9.32 -3.15
C LYS A 67 10.68 -9.95 -3.17
N ALA A 68 9.66 -9.14 -3.44
CA ALA A 68 8.34 -9.62 -3.80
C ALA A 68 8.20 -9.58 -5.32
N TYR A 69 7.48 -10.55 -5.87
CA TYR A 69 7.21 -10.66 -7.30
C TYR A 69 5.72 -10.55 -7.53
N GLY A 70 5.33 -9.76 -8.53
CA GLY A 70 3.93 -9.57 -8.90
C GLY A 70 3.54 -10.45 -10.07
N VAL A 71 2.29 -10.88 -10.04
CA VAL A 71 1.59 -11.48 -11.18
C VAL A 71 0.70 -10.39 -11.76
N ASP A 72 0.95 -9.98 -13.00
CA ASP A 72 0.20 -8.90 -13.65
C ASP A 72 -1.09 -9.43 -14.29
N GLU A 73 -1.95 -9.96 -13.44
CA GLU A 73 -3.29 -10.42 -13.77
C GLU A 73 -4.30 -9.79 -12.81
N PRO A 74 -5.52 -9.45 -13.24
CA PRO A 74 -6.54 -8.83 -12.41
C PRO A 74 -7.20 -9.85 -11.47
N LEU A 75 -6.47 -10.29 -10.45
CA LEU A 75 -6.90 -11.32 -9.48
C LEU A 75 -7.69 -10.75 -8.30
N LEU A 76 -7.74 -9.42 -8.13
CA LEU A 76 -8.41 -8.76 -7.02
C LEU A 76 -9.28 -7.60 -7.50
N ILE A 77 -10.56 -7.62 -7.15
CA ILE A 77 -11.45 -6.48 -7.33
C ILE A 77 -11.49 -5.68 -6.02
N TYR A 78 -10.95 -4.48 -6.04
CA TYR A 78 -10.86 -3.62 -4.87
C TYR A 78 -12.03 -2.64 -4.77
N ARG A 79 -12.74 -2.64 -3.63
CA ARG A 79 -13.83 -1.69 -3.37
C ARG A 79 -13.27 -0.40 -2.76
N ILE A 80 -13.55 0.73 -3.39
CA ILE A 80 -13.17 2.05 -2.90
C ILE A 80 -14.33 2.61 -2.08
N ALA A 81 -14.20 2.61 -0.76
CA ALA A 81 -15.17 3.18 0.15
C ALA A 81 -14.61 4.40 0.86
N LYS A 82 -15.41 5.49 0.96
CA LYS A 82 -15.02 6.72 1.67
C LYS A 82 -14.80 6.51 3.17
N SER A 83 -15.45 5.50 3.75
CA SER A 83 -15.36 5.14 5.18
C SER A 83 -14.23 4.14 5.50
N SER A 84 -13.32 3.86 4.57
CA SER A 84 -12.20 2.94 4.80
C SER A 84 -11.21 3.49 5.84
N LYS A 85 -10.42 2.59 6.48
CA LYS A 85 -9.37 2.96 7.46
C LYS A 85 -8.39 4.02 6.91
N SER A 86 -8.19 4.07 5.60
CA SER A 86 -7.36 5.05 4.90
C SER A 86 -8.10 6.37 4.54
N GLY A 87 -9.40 6.49 4.82
CA GLY A 87 -10.20 7.68 4.51
C GLY A 87 -9.80 8.92 5.31
N ASN A 88 -9.32 8.76 6.53
CA ASN A 88 -8.78 9.86 7.34
C ASN A 88 -7.27 9.98 7.08
N LYS A 89 -6.88 10.98 6.29
CA LYS A 89 -5.48 11.19 5.86
C LYS A 89 -4.51 11.42 7.03
N PHE A 90 -4.92 12.16 8.07
CA PHE A 90 -4.08 12.39 9.24
C PHE A 90 -3.85 11.10 10.05
N LYS A 91 -4.90 10.32 10.25
CA LYS A 91 -4.77 9.01 10.91
C LYS A 91 -3.90 8.07 10.11
N ALA A 92 -4.07 8.02 8.79
CA ALA A 92 -3.26 7.20 7.90
C ALA A 92 -1.78 7.60 7.93
N ALA A 93 -1.47 8.91 7.89
CA ALA A 93 -0.10 9.41 7.99
C ALA A 93 0.53 9.07 9.35
N LYS A 94 -0.20 9.25 10.45
CA LYS A 94 0.28 8.84 11.78
C LYS A 94 0.56 7.35 11.87
N MET A 95 -0.32 6.51 11.31
CA MET A 95 -0.11 5.06 11.28
C MET A 95 1.11 4.68 10.43
N ASN A 96 1.31 5.36 9.30
CA ASN A 96 2.45 5.14 8.43
C ASN A 96 3.76 5.56 9.12
N TRP A 97 3.77 6.71 9.78
CA TRP A 97 4.88 7.15 10.63
C TRP A 97 5.24 6.12 11.69
N ASN A 98 4.24 5.63 12.42
CA ASN A 98 4.43 4.59 13.45
C ASN A 98 5.02 3.30 12.84
N THR A 99 4.57 2.93 11.64
CA THR A 99 5.12 1.77 10.91
C THR A 99 6.60 1.97 10.61
N TYR A 100 7.01 3.13 10.10
CA TYR A 100 8.43 3.43 9.84
C TYR A 100 9.27 3.41 11.12
N ARG A 101 8.76 3.95 12.22
CA ARG A 101 9.45 3.91 13.51
C ARG A 101 9.57 2.48 14.05
N TYR A 102 8.52 1.69 13.88
CA TYR A 102 8.49 0.27 14.29
C TYR A 102 9.54 -0.58 13.56
N ILE A 103 9.71 -0.41 12.25
CA ILE A 103 10.73 -1.15 11.48
C ILE A 103 12.16 -0.64 11.70
N GLY A 104 12.34 0.36 12.57
CA GLY A 104 13.64 0.85 13.01
C GLY A 104 14.23 2.00 12.19
N LEU A 105 13.44 2.70 11.36
CA LEU A 105 13.92 3.93 10.72
C LEU A 105 14.11 5.04 11.76
N ASN A 106 15.18 5.82 11.63
CA ASN A 106 15.36 7.01 12.44
C ASN A 106 14.32 8.11 12.04
N PRO A 107 14.10 9.16 12.85
CA PRO A 107 13.10 10.19 12.56
C PRO A 107 13.29 10.89 11.20
N ILE A 108 14.54 11.11 10.78
CA ILE A 108 14.86 11.80 9.52
C ILE A 108 14.50 10.90 8.33
N GLU A 109 14.88 9.64 8.39
CA GLU A 109 14.51 8.64 7.38
C GLU A 109 12.99 8.45 7.29
N ALA A 110 12.32 8.35 8.45
CA ALA A 110 10.87 8.22 8.51
C ALA A 110 10.18 9.43 7.85
N ALA A 111 10.63 10.66 8.14
CA ALA A 111 10.10 11.87 7.52
C ALA A 111 10.34 11.91 6.00
N TYR A 112 11.53 11.50 5.56
CA TYR A 112 11.87 11.41 4.13
C TYR A 112 10.93 10.45 3.37
N TYR A 113 10.74 9.23 3.90
CA TYR A 113 9.88 8.24 3.25
C TYR A 113 8.40 8.59 3.36
N GLU A 114 7.96 9.21 4.45
CA GLU A 114 6.60 9.73 4.59
C GLU A 114 6.29 10.78 3.53
N GLY A 115 7.22 11.71 3.28
CA GLY A 115 7.09 12.70 2.21
C GLY A 115 6.91 12.04 0.83
N TRP A 116 7.72 11.05 0.50
CA TRP A 116 7.60 10.27 -0.73
C TRP A 116 6.27 9.51 -0.82
N TYR A 117 5.85 8.91 0.28
CA TYR A 117 4.60 8.18 0.35
C TYR A 117 3.39 9.08 0.08
N MET A 118 3.38 10.29 0.66
CA MET A 118 2.33 11.27 0.40
C MET A 118 2.29 11.71 -1.06
N ILE A 119 3.44 12.04 -1.65
CA ILE A 119 3.54 12.46 -3.06
C ILE A 119 3.02 11.36 -3.99
N LYS A 120 3.46 10.12 -3.80
CA LYS A 120 3.03 8.99 -4.63
C LYS A 120 1.54 8.68 -4.49
N ASN A 121 0.97 8.83 -3.29
CA ASN A 121 -0.46 8.67 -3.08
C ASN A 121 -1.27 9.77 -3.76
N VAL A 122 -0.81 11.03 -3.72
CA VAL A 122 -1.47 12.12 -4.45
C VAL A 122 -1.50 11.82 -5.94
N ILE A 123 -0.40 11.42 -6.54
CA ILE A 123 -0.31 11.06 -7.97
C ILE A 123 -1.25 9.89 -8.28
N LYS A 124 -1.25 8.84 -7.47
CA LYS A 124 -2.12 7.67 -7.64
C LYS A 124 -3.60 8.04 -7.67
N TYR A 125 -4.05 8.89 -6.74
CA TYR A 125 -5.47 9.28 -6.66
C TYR A 125 -5.85 10.37 -7.66
N THR A 126 -4.92 11.16 -8.15
CA THR A 126 -5.17 12.12 -9.24
C THR A 126 -5.43 11.35 -10.54
N ASN A 127 -4.64 10.35 -10.84
CA ASN A 127 -4.85 9.50 -12.01
C ASN A 127 -6.19 8.74 -11.95
N LEU A 128 -6.61 8.30 -10.76
CA LEU A 128 -7.92 7.68 -10.55
C LEU A 128 -9.08 8.63 -10.91
N LYS A 129 -8.98 9.90 -10.50
CA LYS A 129 -10.01 10.91 -10.80
C LYS A 129 -10.10 11.26 -12.29
N ILE A 130 -8.98 11.24 -12.99
CA ILE A 130 -8.92 11.51 -14.44
C ILE A 130 -9.58 10.36 -15.21
N SER A 131 -9.27 9.12 -14.87
CA SER A 131 -9.84 7.92 -15.51
C SER A 131 -11.36 7.82 -15.29
N GLY A 132 -11.87 8.19 -14.11
CA GLY A 132 -13.31 8.19 -13.81
C GLY A 132 -14.13 9.32 -14.46
N ARG A 133 -13.49 10.31 -15.07
CA ARG A 133 -14.18 11.42 -15.81
C ARG A 133 -14.39 11.12 -17.30
N GLY A 134 -13.72 10.10 -17.84
CA GLY A 134 -13.84 9.72 -19.26
C GLY A 134 -15.04 8.85 -19.62
N GLY A 135 -15.84 8.42 -18.66
CA GLY A 135 -17.00 7.53 -18.87
C GLY A 135 -18.36 8.23 -18.94
N GLY A 136 -18.40 9.45 -19.41
CA GLY A 136 -19.64 10.23 -19.51
C GLY A 136 -19.78 10.99 -20.83
N MET A 137 -19.79 10.25 -21.94
CA MET A 137 -20.37 10.70 -23.22
C MET A 137 -20.48 9.48 -24.16
N GLU A 138 -21.59 8.82 -24.12
CA GLU A 138 -22.41 8.34 -25.24
C GLU A 138 -23.67 7.69 -24.70
#